data_c817cc20b8fa9cb4cc3dd69c22bfac78
#
_entry.id   c817cc20b8fa9cb4cc3dd69c22bfac78
#
_cell.length_a   1.000
_cell.length_b   1.000
_cell.length_c   1.000
_cell.angle_alpha   90.00
_cell.angle_beta   90.00
_cell.angle_gamma   90.00
#
_symmetry.space_group_name_H-M   'P 1'
#
loop_
_entity.id
_entity.type
_entity.pdbx_description
1 polymer ?
#
loop_
_entity_poly.entity_id
_entity_poly.type
_entity_poly.pdbx_seq_one_letter_code
_entity_poly.pdbx_strand_id
1 'polypeptide(L)'
;MIQKSQTRRGGFTLVEIMIVVAIIALLAAIAVPNFLRARKRSQATRVLEDLRLIDAAVDQYAIETNRTTGYQVQWDDVKRYLKVGSKLYNSTHADILGGDFGATFSVDTLPAVPTSTYTSLSDVAPAEFWSPFRTP
;
A
#
# COMPACT_ATOMS: atom_id res chain seq x y z
N MET A 1 42.19 -32.55 -48.05
CA MET A 1 41.28 -31.49 -48.50
C MET A 1 40.24 -31.29 -47.38
N ILE A 2 40.35 -30.23 -46.58
CA ILE A 2 39.46 -29.98 -45.44
C ILE A 2 38.37 -29.05 -45.96
N GLN A 3 37.13 -29.52 -46.10
CA GLN A 3 35.99 -28.68 -46.37
C GLN A 3 35.59 -27.89 -45.12
N LYS A 4 35.77 -26.58 -45.20
CA LYS A 4 35.36 -25.66 -44.18
C LYS A 4 33.84 -25.46 -44.29
N SER A 5 33.11 -26.15 -43.42
CA SER A 5 31.65 -25.96 -43.25
C SER A 5 31.40 -24.49 -42.85
N GLN A 6 30.87 -23.72 -43.78
CA GLN A 6 30.35 -22.38 -43.47
C GLN A 6 28.99 -22.54 -42.78
N THR A 7 28.96 -22.38 -41.49
CA THR A 7 27.74 -22.21 -40.73
C THR A 7 27.10 -20.86 -41.15
N ARG A 8 26.00 -20.95 -41.89
CA ARG A 8 25.14 -19.80 -42.18
C ARG A 8 24.60 -19.26 -40.86
N ARG A 9 25.13 -18.17 -40.38
CA ARG A 9 24.55 -17.42 -39.29
C ARG A 9 23.32 -16.68 -39.85
N GLY A 10 22.13 -17.27 -39.65
CA GLY A 10 20.87 -16.59 -39.93
C GLY A 10 20.72 -15.43 -38.95
N GLY A 11 20.82 -14.20 -39.49
CA GLY A 11 20.48 -12.99 -38.72
C GLY A 11 18.98 -12.73 -38.76
N PHE A 12 18.44 -12.10 -37.73
CA PHE A 12 17.06 -11.61 -37.71
C PHE A 12 16.85 -10.47 -38.73
N THR A 13 15.67 -10.44 -39.36
CA THR A 13 15.31 -9.34 -40.23
C THR A 13 14.85 -8.13 -39.40
N LEU A 14 15.05 -6.92 -39.94
CA LEU A 14 14.60 -5.67 -39.33
C LEU A 14 13.08 -5.69 -39.10
N VAL A 15 12.32 -6.25 -40.04
CA VAL A 15 10.85 -6.37 -39.95
C VAL A 15 10.41 -7.30 -38.84
N GLU A 16 11.09 -8.44 -38.59
CA GLU A 16 10.78 -9.33 -37.47
C GLU A 16 10.91 -8.63 -36.12
N ILE A 17 11.96 -7.86 -35.93
CA ILE A 17 12.14 -7.09 -34.69
C ILE A 17 11.09 -5.98 -34.56
N MET A 18 10.76 -5.30 -35.66
CA MET A 18 9.72 -4.25 -35.65
C MET A 18 8.34 -4.81 -35.23
N ILE A 19 7.95 -5.97 -35.75
CA ILE A 19 6.68 -6.61 -35.38
C ILE A 19 6.67 -7.00 -33.92
N VAL A 20 7.74 -7.60 -33.42
CA VAL A 20 7.86 -8.02 -32.00
C VAL A 20 7.75 -6.80 -31.06
N VAL A 21 8.48 -5.73 -31.35
CA VAL A 21 8.41 -4.49 -30.56
C VAL A 21 7.01 -3.87 -30.61
N ALA A 22 6.36 -3.86 -31.76
CA ALA A 22 4.99 -3.35 -31.90
C ALA A 22 3.98 -4.16 -31.05
N ILE A 23 4.09 -5.47 -31.03
CA ILE A 23 3.22 -6.34 -30.20
C ILE A 23 3.48 -6.10 -28.71
N ILE A 24 4.75 -6.03 -28.29
CA ILE A 24 5.11 -5.75 -26.89
C ILE A 24 4.57 -4.38 -26.46
N ALA A 25 4.71 -3.36 -27.29
CA ALA A 25 4.19 -2.02 -27.02
C ALA A 25 2.66 -2.01 -26.84
N LEU A 26 1.94 -2.75 -27.69
CA LEU A 26 0.48 -2.86 -27.60
C LEU A 26 0.06 -3.57 -26.31
N LEU A 27 0.70 -4.67 -25.95
CA LEU A 27 0.42 -5.41 -24.73
C LEU A 27 0.76 -4.57 -23.49
N ALA A 28 1.88 -3.87 -23.50
CA ALA A 28 2.30 -2.98 -22.41
C ALA A 28 1.33 -1.81 -22.21
N ALA A 29 0.77 -1.25 -23.28
CA ALA A 29 -0.20 -0.16 -23.19
C ALA A 29 -1.46 -0.54 -22.38
N ILE A 30 -1.86 -1.79 -22.41
CA ILE A 30 -3.00 -2.32 -21.64
C ILE A 30 -2.57 -2.77 -20.24
N ALA A 31 -1.43 -3.44 -20.14
CA ALA A 31 -0.98 -4.07 -18.89
C ALA A 31 -0.49 -3.06 -17.84
N VAL A 32 0.25 -2.03 -18.24
CA VAL A 32 0.86 -1.07 -17.31
C VAL A 32 -0.18 -0.30 -16.49
N PRO A 33 -1.22 0.34 -17.06
CA PRO A 33 -2.21 1.08 -16.27
C PRO A 33 -2.99 0.17 -15.32
N ASN A 34 -3.32 -1.05 -15.73
CA ASN A 34 -4.01 -2.01 -14.88
C ASN A 34 -3.14 -2.46 -13.70
N PHE A 35 -1.86 -2.68 -13.92
CA PHE A 35 -0.90 -3.02 -12.88
C PHE A 35 -0.75 -1.88 -11.85
N LEU A 36 -0.66 -0.63 -12.30
CA LEU A 36 -0.57 0.53 -11.41
C LEU A 36 -1.81 0.69 -10.52
N ARG A 37 -3.01 0.48 -11.07
CA ARG A 37 -4.25 0.49 -10.28
C ARG A 37 -4.29 -0.64 -9.25
N ALA A 38 -3.91 -1.85 -9.64
CA ALA A 38 -3.83 -2.98 -8.73
C ALA A 38 -2.84 -2.74 -7.59
N ARG A 39 -1.68 -2.15 -7.89
CA ARG A 39 -0.67 -1.76 -6.90
C ARG A 39 -1.23 -0.74 -5.91
N LYS A 40 -1.87 0.32 -6.38
CA LYS A 40 -2.51 1.33 -5.53
C LYS A 40 -3.59 0.72 -4.63
N ARG A 41 -4.42 -0.19 -5.15
CA ARG A 41 -5.43 -0.88 -4.35
C ARG A 41 -4.83 -1.75 -3.26
N SER A 42 -3.72 -2.44 -3.53
CA SER A 42 -2.96 -3.19 -2.52
C SER A 42 -2.40 -2.28 -1.44
N GLN A 43 -1.93 -1.09 -1.79
CA GLN A 43 -1.48 -0.08 -0.82
C GLN A 43 -2.64 0.42 0.05
N ALA A 44 -3.81 0.69 -0.54
CA ALA A 44 -5.02 1.08 0.19
C ALA A 44 -5.43 0.00 1.21
N THR A 45 -5.46 -1.27 0.81
CA THR A 45 -5.75 -2.39 1.70
C THR A 45 -4.77 -2.45 2.87
N ARG A 46 -3.50 -2.19 2.62
CA ARG A 46 -2.47 -2.17 3.68
C ARG A 46 -2.72 -1.06 4.70
N VAL A 47 -3.04 0.15 4.24
CA VAL A 47 -3.37 1.27 5.14
C VAL A 47 -4.63 0.97 5.96
N LEU A 48 -5.64 0.33 5.35
CA LEU A 48 -6.85 -0.09 6.04
C LEU A 48 -6.55 -1.14 7.14
N GLU A 49 -5.63 -2.07 6.90
CA GLU A 49 -5.16 -3.02 7.90
C GLU A 49 -4.41 -2.32 9.04
N ASP A 50 -3.55 -1.36 8.72
CA ASP A 50 -2.82 -0.56 9.71
C ASP A 50 -3.80 0.22 10.61
N LEU A 51 -4.87 0.81 10.05
CA LEU A 51 -5.93 1.48 10.83
C LEU A 51 -6.65 0.52 11.79
N ARG A 52 -6.95 -0.71 11.34
CA ARG A 52 -7.56 -1.74 12.20
C ARG A 52 -6.64 -2.17 13.33
N LEU A 53 -5.34 -2.26 13.07
CA LEU A 53 -4.36 -2.59 14.11
C LEU A 53 -4.22 -1.47 15.14
N ILE A 54 -4.26 -0.21 14.71
CA ILE A 54 -4.24 0.95 15.61
C ILE A 54 -5.49 0.95 16.49
N ASP A 55 -6.67 0.78 15.89
CA ASP A 55 -7.95 0.74 16.60
C ASP A 55 -7.97 -0.37 17.66
N ALA A 56 -7.61 -1.59 17.29
CA ALA A 56 -7.52 -2.70 18.20
C ALA A 56 -6.51 -2.48 19.34
N ALA A 57 -5.39 -1.81 19.05
CA ALA A 57 -4.38 -1.47 20.05
C ALA A 57 -4.88 -0.40 21.04
N VAL A 58 -5.65 0.57 20.57
CA VAL A 58 -6.29 1.59 21.42
C VAL A 58 -7.32 0.96 22.34
N ASP A 59 -8.16 0.05 21.82
CA ASP A 59 -9.14 -0.68 22.61
C ASP A 59 -8.47 -1.56 23.70
N GLN A 60 -7.41 -2.28 23.33
CA GLN A 60 -6.67 -3.12 24.27
C GLN A 60 -6.05 -2.29 25.39
N TYR A 61 -5.43 -1.16 25.04
CA TYR A 61 -4.90 -0.22 26.02
C TYR A 61 -5.97 0.30 26.96
N ALA A 62 -7.13 0.70 26.43
CA ALA A 62 -8.25 1.21 27.22
C ALA A 62 -8.77 0.17 28.22
N ILE A 63 -8.91 -1.08 27.81
CA ILE A 63 -9.33 -2.20 28.65
C ILE A 63 -8.33 -2.44 29.77
N GLU A 64 -7.04 -2.55 29.46
CA GLU A 64 -5.99 -2.88 30.45
C GLU A 64 -5.77 -1.77 31.45
N THR A 65 -5.89 -0.51 31.03
CA THR A 65 -5.68 0.64 31.90
C THR A 65 -6.97 1.21 32.51
N ASN A 66 -8.12 0.54 32.26
CA ASN A 66 -9.45 0.97 32.69
C ASN A 66 -9.74 2.43 32.31
N ARG A 67 -9.37 2.80 31.07
CA ARG A 67 -9.66 4.12 30.49
C ARG A 67 -11.00 4.10 29.79
N THR A 68 -11.73 5.19 29.97
CA THR A 68 -13.08 5.35 29.44
C THR A 68 -13.14 6.56 28.49
N THR A 69 -14.34 6.92 28.10
CA THR A 69 -14.70 8.04 27.23
C THR A 69 -13.84 9.29 27.42
N GLY A 70 -13.36 9.86 26.33
CA GLY A 70 -12.58 11.09 26.30
C GLY A 70 -11.08 10.93 26.52
N TYR A 71 -10.60 9.73 26.87
CA TYR A 71 -9.16 9.53 27.05
C TYR A 71 -8.41 9.51 25.71
N GLN A 72 -7.26 10.17 25.68
CA GLN A 72 -6.35 10.21 24.52
C GLN A 72 -5.17 9.28 24.75
N VAL A 73 -5.04 8.27 23.90
CA VAL A 73 -3.95 7.28 23.91
C VAL A 73 -2.82 7.82 23.05
N GLN A 74 -1.60 7.80 23.57
CA GLN A 74 -0.41 8.23 22.84
C GLN A 74 0.10 7.12 21.92
N TRP A 75 0.76 7.48 20.82
CA TRP A 75 1.36 6.52 19.89
C TRP A 75 2.29 5.50 20.58
N ASP A 76 3.08 5.93 21.55
CA ASP A 76 3.99 5.05 22.28
C ASP A 76 3.25 3.97 23.10
N ASP A 77 2.04 4.26 23.56
CA ASP A 77 1.19 3.32 24.23
C ASP A 77 0.55 2.33 23.24
N VAL A 78 0.04 2.83 22.11
CA VAL A 78 -0.46 2.01 21.01
C VAL A 78 0.60 1.03 20.53
N LYS A 79 1.83 1.51 20.37
CA LYS A 79 2.97 0.74 19.87
C LYS A 79 3.26 -0.52 20.70
N ARG A 80 2.95 -0.52 22.00
CA ARG A 80 3.15 -1.69 22.90
C ARG A 80 2.30 -2.90 22.50
N TYR A 81 1.19 -2.68 21.81
CA TYR A 81 0.26 -3.72 21.35
C TYR A 81 0.48 -4.10 19.89
N LEU A 82 1.37 -3.43 19.20
CA LEU A 82 1.74 -3.76 17.83
C LEU A 82 2.83 -4.84 17.80
N LYS A 83 2.80 -5.66 16.78
CA LYS A 83 3.84 -6.69 16.58
C LYS A 83 5.21 -6.04 16.38
N VAL A 84 6.16 -6.34 17.26
CA VAL A 84 7.55 -5.88 17.17
C VAL A 84 8.13 -6.26 15.80
N GLY A 85 8.79 -5.32 15.14
CA GLY A 85 9.39 -5.51 13.82
C GLY A 85 8.41 -5.37 12.64
N SER A 86 7.11 -5.15 12.87
CA SER A 86 6.18 -4.79 11.80
C SER A 86 6.51 -3.40 11.23
N LYS A 87 6.10 -3.14 9.98
CA LYS A 87 6.32 -1.82 9.37
C LYS A 87 5.66 -0.71 10.17
N LEU A 88 4.43 -0.94 10.65
CA LEU A 88 3.70 -0.01 11.48
C LEU A 88 4.42 0.25 12.81
N TYR A 89 4.92 -0.80 13.49
CA TYR A 89 5.71 -0.67 14.71
C TYR A 89 6.97 0.19 14.54
N ASN A 90 7.67 0.02 13.40
CA ASN A 90 8.91 0.75 13.10
C ASN A 90 8.67 2.14 12.50
N SER A 91 7.43 2.44 12.10
CA SER A 91 7.08 3.77 11.62
C SER A 91 6.91 4.75 12.79
N THR A 92 7.04 6.04 12.50
CA THR A 92 6.66 7.11 13.42
C THR A 92 5.24 7.54 13.07
N HIS A 93 4.24 6.70 13.46
CA HIS A 93 2.80 6.88 13.17
C HIS A 93 2.48 7.19 11.68
N ALA A 94 3.34 6.75 10.76
CA ALA A 94 3.15 6.95 9.33
C ALA A 94 2.73 5.66 8.61
N ASP A 95 1.88 5.81 7.61
CA ASP A 95 1.51 4.72 6.72
C ASP A 95 2.58 4.42 5.66
N ILE A 96 2.32 3.43 4.80
CA ILE A 96 3.23 3.00 3.73
C ILE A 96 3.50 4.09 2.66
N LEU A 97 2.64 5.10 2.57
CA LEU A 97 2.74 6.21 1.63
C LEU A 97 3.30 7.49 2.29
N GLY A 98 3.60 7.43 3.60
CA GLY A 98 4.08 8.55 4.38
C GLY A 98 2.96 9.44 4.92
N GLY A 99 1.71 9.01 4.84
CA GLY A 99 0.58 9.69 5.47
C GLY A 99 0.61 9.51 6.98
N ASP A 100 0.34 10.56 7.71
CA ASP A 100 0.42 10.59 9.17
C ASP A 100 -0.93 10.20 9.80
N PHE A 101 -0.95 9.11 10.58
CA PHE A 101 -2.11 8.68 11.36
C PHE A 101 -2.38 9.57 12.58
N GLY A 102 -1.41 10.38 12.98
CA GLY A 102 -1.46 11.19 14.20
C GLY A 102 -0.74 10.54 15.39
N ALA A 103 -0.33 11.39 16.33
CA ALA A 103 0.39 10.97 17.52
C ALA A 103 -0.53 10.56 18.68
N THR A 104 -1.83 10.86 18.58
CA THR A 104 -2.83 10.59 19.63
C THR A 104 -4.11 10.03 19.05
N PHE A 105 -4.74 9.11 19.76
CA PHE A 105 -5.97 8.43 19.37
C PHE A 105 -6.98 8.48 20.51
N SER A 106 -8.23 8.76 20.21
CA SER A 106 -9.30 8.77 21.21
C SER A 106 -9.88 7.37 21.37
N VAL A 107 -10.18 6.97 22.59
CA VAL A 107 -10.87 5.71 22.89
C VAL A 107 -12.28 5.67 22.27
N ASP A 108 -12.90 6.82 22.06
CA ASP A 108 -14.30 6.90 21.60
C ASP A 108 -14.46 7.03 20.09
N THR A 109 -13.38 7.29 19.36
CA THR A 109 -13.47 7.59 17.93
C THR A 109 -12.48 6.76 17.13
N LEU A 110 -12.98 6.19 16.05
CA LEU A 110 -12.16 5.46 15.11
C LEU A 110 -11.02 6.35 14.55
N PRO A 111 -9.85 5.77 14.31
CA PRO A 111 -8.75 6.46 13.63
C PRO A 111 -9.20 7.04 12.28
N ALA A 112 -8.52 8.10 11.85
CA ALA A 112 -8.80 8.72 10.56
C ALA A 112 -7.79 8.27 9.49
N VAL A 113 -8.26 8.15 8.26
CA VAL A 113 -7.39 7.96 7.09
C VAL A 113 -6.58 9.25 6.88
N PRO A 114 -5.25 9.18 6.76
CA PRO A 114 -4.45 10.36 6.47
C PRO A 114 -4.90 11.06 5.19
N THR A 115 -5.07 12.39 5.22
CA THR A 115 -5.57 13.17 4.08
C THR A 115 -4.73 13.00 2.82
N SER A 116 -3.40 12.97 2.95
CA SER A 116 -2.47 12.76 1.84
C SER A 116 -2.66 11.40 1.18
N THR A 117 -2.86 10.37 1.98
CA THR A 117 -3.09 8.99 1.53
C THR A 117 -4.46 8.84 0.88
N TYR A 118 -5.50 9.41 1.48
CA TYR A 118 -6.84 9.43 0.91
C TYR A 118 -6.85 10.09 -0.48
N THR A 119 -6.23 11.26 -0.61
CA THR A 119 -6.13 11.97 -1.89
C THR A 119 -5.36 11.17 -2.94
N SER A 120 -4.24 10.54 -2.55
CA SER A 120 -3.39 9.77 -3.46
C SER A 120 -4.03 8.48 -3.98
N LEU A 121 -4.99 7.93 -3.22
CA LEU A 121 -5.65 6.65 -3.51
C LEU A 121 -7.13 6.81 -3.91
N SER A 122 -7.63 8.03 -4.02
CA SER A 122 -9.05 8.33 -4.31
C SER A 122 -9.57 7.70 -5.61
N ASP A 123 -8.69 7.46 -6.57
CA ASP A 123 -8.99 6.81 -7.86
C ASP A 123 -9.25 5.30 -7.74
N VAL A 124 -8.81 4.65 -6.66
CA VAL A 124 -8.93 3.19 -6.45
C VAL A 124 -9.61 2.81 -5.14
N ALA A 125 -9.71 3.72 -4.19
CA ALA A 125 -10.28 3.53 -2.86
C ALA A 125 -11.22 4.70 -2.50
N PRO A 126 -12.50 4.66 -2.94
CA PRO A 126 -13.50 5.67 -2.59
C PRO A 126 -13.84 5.62 -1.09
N ALA A 127 -14.62 6.58 -0.59
CA ALA A 127 -14.94 6.70 0.83
C ALA A 127 -15.50 5.42 1.45
N GLU A 128 -16.35 4.69 0.71
CA GLU A 128 -16.94 3.43 1.16
C GLU A 128 -15.89 2.33 1.42
N PHE A 129 -14.77 2.37 0.71
CA PHE A 129 -13.68 1.40 0.90
C PHE A 129 -13.07 1.50 2.30
N TRP A 130 -13.02 2.70 2.85
CA TRP A 130 -12.40 2.97 4.15
C TRP A 130 -13.30 2.70 5.34
N SER A 131 -14.58 2.40 5.10
CA SER A 131 -15.52 2.11 6.20
C SER A 131 -15.01 1.00 7.14
N PRO A 132 -15.15 1.16 8.46
CA PRO A 132 -15.86 2.21 9.21
C PRO A 132 -14.99 3.44 9.56
N PHE A 133 -13.77 3.53 9.12
CA PHE A 133 -12.84 4.60 9.49
C PHE A 133 -13.23 5.96 8.91
N ARG A 134 -12.79 7.01 9.59
CA ARG A 134 -13.07 8.38 9.18
C ARG A 134 -12.23 8.76 7.97
N THR A 135 -12.88 9.34 6.96
CA THR A 135 -12.22 9.97 5.81
C THR A 135 -12.18 11.49 6.00
N PRO A 136 -11.22 12.18 5.37
CA PRO A 136 -11.12 13.64 5.42
C PRO A 136 -12.34 14.34 4.88
#